data_5e9db56d44dba1f3724e4d0bf08bcb51
#
_entry.id   5e9db56d44dba1f3724e4d0bf08bcb51
#
_cell.length_a   1.000
_cell.length_b   1.000
_cell.length_c   1.000
_cell.angle_alpha   90.00
_cell.angle_beta   90.00
_cell.angle_gamma   90.00
#
_symmetry.space_group_name_H-M   'P 1'
#
loop_
_entity.id
_entity.type
_entity.pdbx_description
1 polymer ?
#
loop_
_entity_poly.entity_id
_entity_poly.type
_entity_poly.pdbx_seq_one_letter_code
_entity_poly.pdbx_strand_id
1 'polypeptide(L)'
;DIHYDPCIKAIDAGYHVLLEKPIAQNLVECNDIAEHAKRKGVLVCVCHVLRYHPYFLKIKEVVDSGELGKIISINHIASVGLDRTTHGFVRGLWRKEKLTNPMLIAKCCHDVDLLLWLTKTPCRKLSSFGSLRWFRSENAPEGSSKRCIDCSIETECPYSAVDLYYNRRSWISNFDIPAGKTLDDILMEELRHGMYGRCVFHCDNDVVDHQVLSMEMADEVTINLSMDIFTN
;
A
#
# COMPACT_ATOMS: atom_id res chain seq x y z
N ASP A 1 8.32 -8.43 -2.12
CA ASP A 1 9.17 -7.62 -1.26
C ASP A 1 10.53 -8.32 -1.10
N ILE A 2 11.60 -7.57 -1.20
CA ILE A 2 12.98 -8.08 -1.18
C ILE A 2 13.79 -7.49 -0.01
N HIS A 3 13.14 -6.92 1.01
CA HIS A 3 13.83 -6.20 2.09
C HIS A 3 14.63 -7.09 3.02
N TYR A 4 14.15 -8.32 3.26
CA TYR A 4 14.73 -9.22 4.26
C TYR A 4 16.21 -9.55 3.98
N ASP A 5 16.52 -10.18 2.84
CA ASP A 5 17.87 -10.61 2.51
C ASP A 5 18.91 -9.48 2.46
N PRO A 6 18.64 -8.33 1.79
CA PRO A 6 19.55 -7.19 1.82
C PRO A 6 19.76 -6.63 3.23
N CYS A 7 18.69 -6.58 4.05
CA CYS A 7 18.77 -6.09 5.42
C CYS A 7 19.69 -6.98 6.29
N ILE A 8 19.50 -8.30 6.25
CA ILE A 8 20.35 -9.25 6.99
C ILE A 8 21.82 -9.14 6.56
N LYS A 9 22.09 -9.05 5.24
CA LYS A 9 23.47 -8.86 4.74
C LYS A 9 24.11 -7.56 5.22
N ALA A 10 23.36 -6.48 5.27
CA ALA A 10 23.85 -5.20 5.78
C ALA A 10 24.14 -5.26 7.30
N ILE A 11 23.25 -5.90 8.06
CA ILE A 11 23.44 -6.15 9.50
C ILE A 11 24.70 -7.01 9.74
N ASP A 12 24.89 -8.08 8.96
CA ASP A 12 26.06 -8.95 9.08
C ASP A 12 27.37 -8.23 8.79
N ALA A 13 27.33 -7.28 7.86
CA ALA A 13 28.45 -6.41 7.53
C ALA A 13 28.69 -5.29 8.59
N GLY A 14 27.87 -5.20 9.63
CA GLY A 14 27.99 -4.23 10.73
C GLY A 14 27.41 -2.86 10.45
N TYR A 15 26.58 -2.69 9.41
CA TYR A 15 25.95 -1.43 9.10
C TYR A 15 24.68 -1.19 9.94
N HIS A 16 24.46 0.06 10.32
CA HIS A 16 23.13 0.55 10.69
C HIS A 16 22.26 0.64 9.45
N VAL A 17 20.99 0.26 9.57
CA VAL A 17 20.09 0.14 8.42
C VAL A 17 18.91 1.09 8.57
N LEU A 18 18.64 1.89 7.53
CA LEU A 18 17.37 2.56 7.35
C LEU A 18 16.54 1.72 6.36
N LEU A 19 15.52 1.04 6.88
CA LEU A 19 14.76 0.03 6.18
C LEU A 19 13.44 0.60 5.68
N GLU A 20 13.18 0.50 4.37
CA GLU A 20 11.88 0.86 3.81
C GLU A 20 10.76 -0.07 4.32
N LYS A 21 9.56 0.48 4.38
CA LYS A 21 8.36 -0.26 4.74
C LYS A 21 7.77 -1.03 3.52
N PRO A 22 7.11 -2.16 3.73
CA PRO A 22 6.99 -2.91 4.98
C PRO A 22 8.31 -3.58 5.36
N ILE A 23 8.48 -3.90 6.64
CA ILE A 23 9.74 -4.47 7.17
C ILE A 23 10.12 -5.74 6.41
N ALA A 24 9.17 -6.66 6.29
CA ALA A 24 9.29 -7.93 5.58
C ALA A 24 7.89 -8.48 5.25
N GLN A 25 7.83 -9.65 4.63
CA GLN A 25 6.57 -10.26 4.20
C GLN A 25 5.81 -10.96 5.34
N ASN A 26 6.50 -11.35 6.40
CA ASN A 26 5.90 -12.11 7.49
C ASN A 26 6.58 -11.81 8.84
N LEU A 27 5.90 -12.21 9.90
CA LEU A 27 6.36 -11.95 11.27
C LEU A 27 7.68 -12.64 11.62
N VAL A 28 7.96 -13.80 11.03
CA VAL A 28 9.20 -14.55 11.29
C VAL A 28 10.39 -13.74 10.79
N GLU A 29 10.35 -13.24 9.58
CA GLU A 29 11.38 -12.38 9.00
C GLU A 29 11.53 -11.06 9.77
N CYS A 30 10.42 -10.43 10.17
CA CYS A 30 10.48 -9.21 10.99
C CYS A 30 11.19 -9.43 12.31
N ASN A 31 10.88 -10.52 13.01
CA ASN A 31 11.51 -10.88 14.28
C ASN A 31 13.00 -11.23 14.10
N ASP A 32 13.32 -11.95 13.02
CA ASP A 32 14.72 -12.30 12.74
C ASP A 32 15.57 -11.07 12.47
N ILE A 33 15.08 -10.08 11.69
CA ILE A 33 15.77 -8.79 11.51
C ILE A 33 16.04 -8.13 12.88
N ALA A 34 15.02 -8.04 13.74
CA ALA A 34 15.15 -7.39 15.04
C ALA A 34 16.16 -8.09 15.95
N GLU A 35 16.10 -9.43 16.06
CA GLU A 35 17.02 -10.21 16.85
C GLU A 35 18.45 -10.19 16.27
N HIS A 36 18.59 -10.22 14.95
CA HIS A 36 19.87 -10.16 14.28
C HIS A 36 20.57 -8.81 14.55
N ALA A 37 19.83 -7.72 14.38
CA ALA A 37 20.32 -6.38 14.70
C ALA A 37 20.78 -6.28 16.17
N LYS A 38 19.97 -6.81 17.09
CA LYS A 38 20.32 -6.85 18.52
C LYS A 38 21.61 -7.64 18.79
N ARG A 39 21.77 -8.83 18.19
CA ARG A 39 23.00 -9.66 18.34
C ARG A 39 24.24 -8.96 17.81
N LYS A 40 24.12 -8.22 16.71
CA LYS A 40 25.22 -7.51 16.08
C LYS A 40 25.49 -6.12 16.66
N GLY A 41 24.62 -5.61 17.54
CA GLY A 41 24.76 -4.28 18.13
C GLY A 41 24.57 -3.13 17.15
N VAL A 42 23.81 -3.35 16.07
CA VAL A 42 23.49 -2.33 15.05
C VAL A 42 22.05 -1.86 15.20
N LEU A 43 21.78 -0.66 14.65
CA LEU A 43 20.44 -0.08 14.65
C LEU A 43 19.73 -0.39 13.31
N VAL A 44 18.48 -0.78 13.40
CA VAL A 44 17.55 -0.83 12.24
C VAL A 44 16.39 0.12 12.53
N CYS A 45 16.24 1.12 11.66
CA CYS A 45 15.15 2.09 11.74
C CYS A 45 14.22 1.89 10.54
N VAL A 46 12.93 1.76 10.80
CA VAL A 46 11.93 1.58 9.73
C VAL A 46 11.44 2.92 9.23
N CYS A 47 11.34 3.10 7.91
CA CYS A 47 10.91 4.33 7.24
C CYS A 47 9.39 4.57 7.37
N HIS A 48 8.88 4.76 8.59
CA HIS A 48 7.53 5.25 8.82
C HIS A 48 7.48 6.77 8.66
N VAL A 49 7.67 7.22 7.42
CA VAL A 49 7.88 8.64 7.06
C VAL A 49 6.72 9.57 7.46
N LEU A 50 5.51 9.04 7.62
CA LEU A 50 4.37 9.86 8.03
C LEU A 50 4.52 10.45 9.44
N ARG A 51 5.30 9.83 10.31
CA ARG A 51 5.63 10.41 11.63
C ARG A 51 6.37 11.76 11.53
N TYR A 52 7.02 12.02 10.40
CA TYR A 52 7.79 13.25 10.13
C TYR A 52 7.03 14.26 9.27
N HIS A 53 5.83 13.91 8.82
CA HIS A 53 4.99 14.82 8.04
C HIS A 53 4.42 15.92 8.94
N PRO A 54 4.51 17.21 8.59
CA PRO A 54 4.08 18.34 9.44
C PRO A 54 2.66 18.22 9.99
N TYR A 55 1.74 17.69 9.20
CA TYR A 55 0.35 17.45 9.61
C TYR A 55 0.26 16.45 10.78
N PHE A 56 0.93 15.31 10.69
CA PHE A 56 0.89 14.28 11.74
C PHE A 56 1.70 14.69 12.97
N LEU A 57 2.79 15.42 12.79
CA LEU A 57 3.52 16.05 13.90
C LEU A 57 2.62 17.00 14.68
N LYS A 58 1.80 17.81 13.98
CA LYS A 58 0.86 18.72 14.66
C LYS A 58 -0.24 17.98 15.40
N ILE A 59 -0.81 16.91 14.83
CA ILE A 59 -1.75 16.05 15.55
C ILE A 59 -1.10 15.48 16.81
N LYS A 60 0.12 14.98 16.70
CA LYS A 60 0.87 14.43 17.83
C LYS A 60 1.12 15.45 18.93
N GLU A 61 1.52 16.65 18.56
CA GLU A 61 1.71 17.78 19.49
C GLU A 61 0.42 18.07 20.28
N VAL A 62 -0.73 18.18 19.58
CA VAL A 62 -2.02 18.45 20.22
C VAL A 62 -2.43 17.29 21.14
N VAL A 63 -2.24 16.05 20.73
CA VAL A 63 -2.51 14.89 21.59
C VAL A 63 -1.62 14.90 22.83
N ASP A 64 -0.31 15.19 22.65
CA ASP A 64 0.67 15.15 23.75
C ASP A 64 0.56 16.36 24.69
N SER A 65 -0.01 17.49 24.24
CA SER A 65 -0.26 18.65 25.09
C SER A 65 -1.28 18.40 26.22
N GLY A 66 -2.11 17.36 26.03
CA GLY A 66 -3.20 17.06 26.96
C GLY A 66 -4.43 17.96 26.85
N GLU A 67 -4.45 18.93 25.92
CA GLU A 67 -5.60 19.82 25.69
C GLU A 67 -6.89 19.08 25.34
N LEU A 68 -6.76 17.92 24.65
CA LEU A 68 -7.90 17.08 24.31
C LEU A 68 -8.33 16.14 25.45
N GLY A 69 -7.61 16.14 26.57
CA GLY A 69 -7.79 15.18 27.63
C GLY A 69 -7.32 13.77 27.24
N LYS A 70 -7.96 12.74 27.80
CA LYS A 70 -7.62 11.35 27.49
C LYS A 70 -8.27 10.92 26.18
N ILE A 71 -7.51 10.23 25.34
CA ILE A 71 -8.07 9.53 24.18
C ILE A 71 -8.95 8.38 24.68
N ILE A 72 -10.19 8.35 24.21
CA ILE A 72 -11.13 7.26 24.49
C ILE A 72 -11.26 6.33 23.30
N SER A 73 -11.35 6.93 22.10
CA SER A 73 -11.42 6.17 20.85
C SER A 73 -10.82 6.95 19.68
N ILE A 74 -10.40 6.21 18.64
CA ILE A 74 -9.94 6.79 17.37
C ILE A 74 -10.70 6.10 16.23
N ASN A 75 -11.24 6.91 15.32
CA ASN A 75 -11.71 6.44 14.02
C ASN A 75 -10.78 7.00 12.94
N HIS A 76 -10.17 6.12 12.16
CA HIS A 76 -9.24 6.47 11.10
C HIS A 76 -9.69 5.91 9.76
N ILE A 77 -9.58 6.72 8.71
CA ILE A 77 -9.88 6.30 7.34
C ILE A 77 -8.60 6.39 6.52
N ALA A 78 -8.15 5.25 6.01
CA ALA A 78 -7.02 5.15 5.09
C ALA A 78 -7.54 5.17 3.64
N SER A 79 -7.62 6.36 3.06
CA SER A 79 -8.01 6.56 1.66
C SER A 79 -6.83 6.29 0.74
N VAL A 80 -6.91 5.26 -0.10
CA VAL A 80 -5.77 4.86 -0.95
C VAL A 80 -5.78 5.57 -2.30
N GLY A 81 -6.92 5.98 -2.78
CA GLY A 81 -7.10 6.58 -4.09
C GLY A 81 -7.18 5.56 -5.24
N LEU A 82 -8.09 5.83 -6.16
CA LEU A 82 -8.48 4.90 -7.21
C LEU A 82 -7.35 4.64 -8.22
N ASP A 83 -6.70 5.69 -8.71
CA ASP A 83 -5.61 5.59 -9.68
C ASP A 83 -4.44 4.76 -9.13
N ARG A 84 -4.05 5.03 -7.87
CA ARG A 84 -2.98 4.28 -7.21
C ARG A 84 -3.33 2.81 -7.06
N THR A 85 -4.57 2.52 -6.69
CA THR A 85 -5.04 1.15 -6.50
C THR A 85 -5.08 0.40 -7.83
N THR A 86 -5.69 0.97 -8.85
CA THR A 86 -5.80 0.33 -10.17
C THR A 86 -4.43 0.13 -10.83
N HIS A 87 -3.49 1.08 -10.61
CA HIS A 87 -2.12 0.94 -11.05
C HIS A 87 -1.38 -0.16 -10.29
N GLY A 88 -1.30 -0.07 -8.97
CA GLY A 88 -0.40 -0.92 -8.18
C GLY A 88 -0.99 -2.26 -7.76
N PHE A 89 -2.24 -2.24 -7.27
CA PHE A 89 -2.85 -3.37 -6.57
C PHE A 89 -3.84 -4.18 -7.42
N VAL A 90 -4.24 -3.67 -8.59
CA VAL A 90 -5.09 -4.41 -9.53
C VAL A 90 -4.29 -4.87 -10.75
N ARG A 91 -3.59 -3.97 -11.45
CA ARG A 91 -2.81 -4.29 -12.65
C ARG A 91 -1.37 -4.66 -12.34
N GLY A 92 -0.77 -3.94 -11.38
CA GLY A 92 0.67 -3.89 -11.14
C GLY A 92 1.23 -5.00 -10.25
N LEU A 93 2.42 -4.73 -9.71
CA LEU A 93 3.23 -5.71 -8.99
C LEU A 93 2.60 -6.16 -7.67
N TRP A 94 1.84 -5.30 -6.99
CA TRP A 94 1.20 -5.60 -5.68
C TRP A 94 -0.17 -6.27 -5.80
N ARG A 95 -0.56 -6.76 -6.99
CA ARG A 95 -1.86 -7.37 -7.21
C ARG A 95 -2.03 -8.77 -6.60
N LYS A 96 -0.93 -9.43 -6.24
CA LYS A 96 -0.92 -10.80 -5.67
C LYS A 96 -0.32 -10.78 -4.28
N GLU A 97 -1.13 -11.17 -3.29
CA GLU A 97 -0.70 -11.23 -1.89
C GLU A 97 0.53 -12.12 -1.69
N LYS A 98 0.54 -13.31 -2.28
CA LYS A 98 1.65 -14.27 -2.17
C LYS A 98 2.96 -13.79 -2.79
N LEU A 99 2.91 -12.88 -3.77
CA LEU A 99 4.11 -12.37 -4.44
C LEU A 99 4.67 -11.13 -3.76
N THR A 100 3.84 -10.46 -2.96
CA THR A 100 4.24 -9.21 -2.30
C THR A 100 3.80 -9.21 -0.84
N ASN A 101 2.67 -8.60 -0.52
CA ASN A 101 2.12 -8.50 0.82
C ASN A 101 0.59 -8.33 0.76
N PRO A 102 -0.15 -8.70 1.83
CA PRO A 102 -1.51 -8.26 2.02
C PRO A 102 -1.62 -6.73 1.92
N MET A 103 -2.74 -6.23 1.40
CA MET A 103 -2.99 -4.80 1.23
C MET A 103 -2.79 -4.00 2.53
N LEU A 104 -3.23 -4.54 3.65
CA LEU A 104 -3.06 -3.92 4.96
C LEU A 104 -1.59 -3.68 5.30
N ILE A 105 -0.72 -4.66 5.06
CA ILE A 105 0.72 -4.54 5.31
C ILE A 105 1.38 -3.64 4.25
N ALA A 106 1.06 -3.83 2.98
CA ALA A 106 1.67 -3.06 1.90
C ALA A 106 1.37 -1.57 1.98
N LYS A 107 0.16 -1.20 2.40
CA LYS A 107 -0.33 0.19 2.39
C LYS A 107 -0.58 0.75 3.78
N CYS A 108 -1.37 0.07 4.61
CA CYS A 108 -1.84 0.62 5.89
C CYS A 108 -0.85 0.42 7.06
N CYS A 109 0.33 -0.14 6.82
CA CYS A 109 1.38 -0.19 7.85
C CYS A 109 1.73 1.20 8.39
N HIS A 110 1.68 2.25 7.55
CA HIS A 110 1.83 3.62 7.99
C HIS A 110 0.70 4.08 8.92
N ASP A 111 -0.54 3.73 8.56
CA ASP A 111 -1.74 4.12 9.32
C ASP A 111 -1.73 3.43 10.69
N VAL A 112 -1.46 2.13 10.73
CA VAL A 112 -1.32 1.37 11.98
C VAL A 112 -0.18 1.92 12.83
N ASP A 113 0.96 2.24 12.24
CA ASP A 113 2.10 2.85 12.91
C ASP A 113 1.73 4.20 13.55
N LEU A 114 1.05 5.08 12.82
CA LEU A 114 0.56 6.36 13.36
C LEU A 114 -0.37 6.17 14.54
N LEU A 115 -1.32 5.22 14.45
CA LEU A 115 -2.28 4.96 15.51
C LEU A 115 -1.59 4.47 16.80
N LEU A 116 -0.62 3.57 16.68
CA LEU A 116 0.20 3.10 17.79
C LEU A 116 1.08 4.23 18.36
N TRP A 117 1.61 5.09 17.51
CA TRP A 117 2.43 6.25 17.92
C TRP A 117 1.61 7.30 18.66
N LEU A 118 0.36 7.55 18.23
CA LEU A 118 -0.54 8.49 18.90
C LEU A 118 -0.95 8.00 20.30
N THR A 119 -1.32 6.72 20.42
CA THR A 119 -1.81 6.14 21.68
C THR A 119 -0.69 5.80 22.66
N LYS A 120 0.53 5.54 22.17
CA LYS A 120 1.69 5.13 23.00
C LYS A 120 1.47 3.83 23.80
N THR A 121 0.48 3.04 23.42
CA THR A 121 0.02 1.85 24.15
C THR A 121 0.01 0.66 23.19
N PRO A 122 0.42 -0.55 23.63
CA PRO A 122 0.37 -1.73 22.78
C PRO A 122 -1.06 -2.17 22.51
N CYS A 123 -1.30 -2.74 21.33
CA CYS A 123 -2.56 -3.39 20.99
C CYS A 123 -2.69 -4.72 21.73
N ARG A 124 -3.82 -4.95 22.41
CA ARG A 124 -4.14 -6.17 23.16
C ARG A 124 -4.96 -7.15 22.37
N LYS A 125 -5.93 -6.65 21.61
CA LYS A 125 -6.81 -7.46 20.75
C LYS A 125 -7.01 -6.77 19.41
N LEU A 126 -7.17 -7.58 18.38
CA LEU A 126 -7.37 -7.13 17.02
C LEU A 126 -8.36 -8.04 16.30
N SER A 127 -9.24 -7.43 15.52
CA SER A 127 -10.12 -8.09 14.55
C SER A 127 -10.07 -7.37 13.24
N SER A 128 -10.07 -8.10 12.12
CA SER A 128 -10.06 -7.50 10.79
C SER A 128 -10.92 -8.30 9.81
N PHE A 129 -11.62 -7.58 8.94
CA PHE A 129 -12.42 -8.14 7.86
C PHE A 129 -12.15 -7.35 6.59
N GLY A 130 -11.93 -8.04 5.48
CA GLY A 130 -11.73 -7.45 4.18
C GLY A 130 -12.02 -8.45 3.07
N SER A 131 -12.29 -7.97 1.88
CA SER A 131 -12.48 -8.83 0.72
C SER A 131 -12.16 -8.09 -0.57
N LEU A 132 -11.92 -8.85 -1.64
CA LEU A 132 -11.94 -8.35 -3.00
C LEU A 132 -13.38 -8.43 -3.49
N ARG A 133 -14.06 -7.31 -3.63
CA ARG A 133 -15.49 -7.27 -3.96
C ARG A 133 -15.76 -6.69 -5.33
N TRP A 134 -15.02 -5.67 -5.74
CA TRP A 134 -15.32 -4.87 -6.92
C TRP A 134 -14.54 -5.30 -8.16
N PHE A 135 -13.20 -5.37 -8.07
CA PHE A 135 -12.34 -5.67 -9.22
C PHE A 135 -12.30 -7.16 -9.55
N ARG A 136 -13.45 -7.68 -10.02
CA ARG A 136 -13.71 -9.06 -10.41
C ARG A 136 -14.40 -9.12 -11.76
N SER A 137 -14.26 -10.22 -12.48
CA SER A 137 -14.87 -10.41 -13.81
C SER A 137 -16.39 -10.37 -13.81
N GLU A 138 -17.03 -10.76 -12.70
CA GLU A 138 -18.50 -10.70 -12.55
C GLU A 138 -19.06 -9.28 -12.50
N ASN A 139 -18.23 -8.28 -12.20
CA ASN A 139 -18.59 -6.86 -12.18
C ASN A 139 -18.14 -6.13 -13.47
N ALA A 140 -17.61 -6.85 -14.44
CA ALA A 140 -17.17 -6.24 -15.68
C ALA A 140 -18.39 -5.65 -16.44
N PRO A 141 -18.35 -4.36 -16.83
CA PRO A 141 -19.45 -3.77 -17.59
C PRO A 141 -19.62 -4.47 -18.93
N GLU A 142 -20.86 -4.49 -19.43
CA GLU A 142 -21.15 -4.97 -20.78
C GLU A 142 -20.33 -4.20 -21.82
N GLY A 143 -19.76 -4.90 -22.80
CA GLY A 143 -18.87 -4.30 -23.80
C GLY A 143 -17.41 -4.14 -23.34
N SER A 144 -17.08 -4.51 -22.10
CA SER A 144 -15.68 -4.50 -21.65
C SER A 144 -14.83 -5.57 -22.33
N SER A 145 -13.57 -5.22 -22.63
CA SER A 145 -12.57 -6.13 -23.19
C SER A 145 -11.50 -6.48 -22.18
N LYS A 146 -10.70 -7.51 -22.46
CA LYS A 146 -9.56 -7.88 -21.59
C LYS A 146 -8.49 -6.79 -21.51
N ARG A 147 -8.42 -5.92 -22.49
CA ARG A 147 -7.49 -4.78 -22.55
C ARG A 147 -8.22 -3.47 -22.80
N CYS A 148 -7.76 -2.40 -22.16
CA CYS A 148 -8.41 -1.10 -22.28
C CYS A 148 -8.32 -0.53 -23.70
N ILE A 149 -7.22 -0.76 -24.40
CA ILE A 149 -7.03 -0.25 -25.78
C ILE A 149 -8.00 -0.86 -26.80
N ASP A 150 -8.54 -2.04 -26.52
CA ASP A 150 -9.49 -2.76 -27.37
C ASP A 150 -10.94 -2.66 -26.85
N CYS A 151 -11.17 -1.83 -25.84
CA CYS A 151 -12.44 -1.78 -25.12
C CYS A 151 -13.41 -0.78 -25.76
N SER A 152 -14.64 -1.23 -26.08
CA SER A 152 -15.63 -0.37 -26.72
C SER A 152 -16.19 0.73 -25.83
N ILE A 153 -16.05 0.58 -24.49
CA ILE A 153 -16.49 1.55 -23.48
C ILE A 153 -15.32 2.30 -22.83
N GLU A 154 -14.15 2.28 -23.47
CA GLU A 154 -12.91 2.81 -22.90
C GLU A 154 -13.02 4.27 -22.48
N THR A 155 -13.60 5.11 -23.33
CA THR A 155 -13.70 6.57 -23.12
C THR A 155 -14.63 6.99 -21.98
N GLU A 156 -15.54 6.12 -21.56
CA GLU A 156 -16.48 6.36 -20.45
C GLU A 156 -16.03 5.66 -19.16
N CYS A 157 -15.00 4.82 -19.24
CA CYS A 157 -14.55 3.98 -18.14
C CYS A 157 -13.68 4.77 -17.15
N PRO A 158 -14.08 4.91 -15.85
CA PRO A 158 -13.28 5.63 -14.86
C PRO A 158 -11.97 4.92 -14.52
N TYR A 159 -11.80 3.69 -15.00
CA TYR A 159 -10.60 2.86 -14.77
C TYR A 159 -9.75 2.70 -16.02
N SER A 160 -9.97 3.54 -17.05
CA SER A 160 -9.25 3.40 -18.31
C SER A 160 -7.74 3.49 -18.14
N ALA A 161 -7.04 2.45 -18.62
CA ALA A 161 -5.57 2.47 -18.68
C ALA A 161 -5.05 3.45 -19.74
N VAL A 162 -5.81 3.64 -20.82
CA VAL A 162 -5.47 4.60 -21.89
C VAL A 162 -5.52 6.01 -21.31
N ASP A 163 -6.59 6.35 -20.60
CA ASP A 163 -6.69 7.65 -19.95
C ASP A 163 -5.58 7.85 -18.90
N LEU A 164 -5.39 6.88 -18.00
CA LEU A 164 -4.42 6.97 -16.91
C LEU A 164 -2.98 7.17 -17.41
N TYR A 165 -2.54 6.33 -18.35
CA TYR A 165 -1.11 6.30 -18.75
C TYR A 165 -0.83 7.14 -19.99
N TYR A 166 -1.70 7.08 -21.01
CA TYR A 166 -1.42 7.74 -22.27
C TYR A 166 -1.93 9.20 -22.30
N ASN A 167 -3.16 9.46 -21.84
CA ASN A 167 -3.72 10.82 -21.87
C ASN A 167 -3.21 11.69 -20.72
N ARG A 168 -3.39 11.21 -19.47
CA ARG A 168 -2.99 11.97 -18.25
C ARG A 168 -1.52 11.86 -17.90
N ARG A 169 -0.77 10.96 -18.52
CA ARG A 169 0.66 10.71 -18.21
C ARG A 169 0.93 10.42 -16.74
N SER A 170 -0.02 9.80 -16.06
CA SER A 170 0.14 9.41 -14.66
C SER A 170 0.98 8.13 -14.53
N TRP A 171 1.82 8.05 -13.49
CA TRP A 171 2.67 6.87 -13.19
C TRP A 171 3.66 6.49 -14.28
N ILE A 172 3.99 7.41 -15.20
CA ILE A 172 4.90 7.17 -16.33
C ILE A 172 6.36 6.96 -15.90
N SER A 173 6.76 7.42 -14.71
CA SER A 173 8.11 7.22 -14.17
C SER A 173 8.48 5.75 -13.94
N ASN A 174 7.49 4.86 -13.98
CA ASN A 174 7.70 3.42 -13.82
C ASN A 174 8.10 2.72 -15.13
N PHE A 175 8.18 3.46 -16.25
CA PHE A 175 8.51 2.90 -17.56
C PHE A 175 9.90 3.34 -17.99
N ASP A 176 10.78 2.36 -18.22
CA ASP A 176 12.08 2.60 -18.82
C ASP A 176 11.92 2.92 -20.32
N ILE A 177 12.66 3.91 -20.82
CA ILE A 177 12.64 4.30 -22.22
C ILE A 177 13.97 3.90 -22.85
N PRO A 178 14.03 2.78 -23.59
CA PRO A 178 15.24 2.36 -24.28
C PRO A 178 15.68 3.36 -25.36
N ALA A 179 16.98 3.37 -25.66
CA ALA A 179 17.53 4.22 -26.72
C ALA A 179 16.82 3.98 -28.07
N GLY A 180 16.41 5.06 -28.71
CA GLY A 180 15.73 5.03 -30.01
C GLY A 180 14.20 4.82 -29.94
N LYS A 181 13.62 4.72 -28.75
CA LYS A 181 12.15 4.71 -28.56
C LYS A 181 11.67 6.01 -27.92
N THR A 182 10.43 6.36 -28.19
CA THR A 182 9.73 7.45 -27.50
C THR A 182 8.91 6.91 -26.32
N LEU A 183 8.52 7.80 -25.39
CA LEU A 183 7.58 7.43 -24.32
C LEU A 183 6.26 6.89 -24.90
N ASP A 184 5.76 7.47 -25.98
CA ASP A 184 4.53 7.03 -26.63
C ASP A 184 4.63 5.60 -27.17
N ASP A 185 5.77 5.24 -27.76
CA ASP A 185 6.02 3.87 -28.23
C ASP A 185 5.96 2.88 -27.06
N ILE A 186 6.55 3.24 -25.92
CA ILE A 186 6.57 2.39 -24.73
C ILE A 186 5.17 2.26 -24.12
N LEU A 187 4.45 3.37 -24.01
CA LEU A 187 3.09 3.36 -23.46
C LEU A 187 2.12 2.57 -24.34
N MET A 188 2.23 2.71 -25.67
CA MET A 188 1.40 1.95 -26.61
C MET A 188 1.72 0.44 -26.56
N GLU A 189 2.99 0.08 -26.45
CA GLU A 189 3.41 -1.31 -26.26
C GLU A 189 2.87 -1.89 -24.95
N GLU A 190 2.97 -1.14 -23.86
CA GLU A 190 2.44 -1.54 -22.54
C GLU A 190 0.91 -1.69 -22.57
N LEU A 191 0.19 -0.77 -23.22
CA LEU A 191 -1.27 -0.86 -23.35
C LEU A 191 -1.70 -2.09 -24.16
N ARG A 192 -0.91 -2.46 -25.19
CA ARG A 192 -1.21 -3.64 -26.03
C ARG A 192 -0.81 -4.95 -25.40
N HIS A 193 0.35 -5.01 -24.74
CA HIS A 193 0.97 -6.28 -24.36
C HIS A 193 1.34 -6.38 -22.89
N GLY A 194 1.57 -5.25 -22.22
CA GLY A 194 2.02 -5.20 -20.83
C GLY A 194 0.91 -5.41 -19.79
N MET A 195 1.33 -5.50 -18.52
CA MET A 195 0.39 -5.73 -17.42
C MET A 195 -0.54 -4.53 -17.16
N TYR A 196 -0.07 -3.32 -17.40
CA TYR A 196 -0.81 -2.10 -17.09
C TYR A 196 -1.92 -1.78 -18.10
N GLY A 197 -1.88 -2.34 -19.31
CA GLY A 197 -2.97 -2.19 -20.31
C GLY A 197 -4.20 -3.06 -20.06
N ARG A 198 -4.19 -3.94 -19.05
CA ARG A 198 -5.29 -4.86 -18.75
C ARG A 198 -6.51 -4.12 -18.17
N CYS A 199 -7.68 -4.64 -18.47
CA CYS A 199 -8.92 -4.21 -17.82
C CYS A 199 -8.89 -4.61 -16.34
N VAL A 200 -9.27 -3.72 -15.43
CA VAL A 200 -9.27 -3.96 -13.98
C VAL A 200 -10.18 -5.12 -13.56
N PHE A 201 -11.24 -5.38 -14.32
CA PHE A 201 -12.18 -6.47 -14.05
C PHE A 201 -11.70 -7.84 -14.57
N HIS A 202 -10.65 -7.85 -15.40
CA HIS A 202 -10.07 -9.07 -15.98
C HIS A 202 -8.62 -9.31 -15.53
N CYS A 203 -8.19 -8.63 -14.48
CA CYS A 203 -6.92 -8.90 -13.84
C CYS A 203 -7.00 -10.15 -12.95
N ASP A 204 -5.83 -10.67 -12.62
CA ASP A 204 -5.64 -11.84 -11.75
C ASP A 204 -5.36 -11.43 -10.29
N ASN A 205 -5.72 -10.21 -9.90
CA ASN A 205 -5.53 -9.68 -8.54
C ASN A 205 -6.31 -10.49 -7.50
N ASP A 206 -5.76 -10.62 -6.29
CA ASP A 206 -6.37 -11.32 -5.16
C ASP A 206 -6.32 -10.52 -3.85
N VAL A 207 -5.68 -9.35 -3.84
CA VAL A 207 -5.65 -8.46 -2.69
C VAL A 207 -7.02 -7.80 -2.47
N VAL A 208 -7.34 -7.51 -1.21
CA VAL A 208 -8.62 -6.89 -0.84
C VAL A 208 -8.75 -5.47 -1.42
N ASP A 209 -9.97 -5.07 -1.76
CA ASP A 209 -10.29 -3.70 -2.20
C ASP A 209 -10.94 -2.84 -1.12
N HIS A 210 -11.32 -3.44 -0.01
CA HIS A 210 -11.73 -2.76 1.22
C HIS A 210 -11.40 -3.62 2.43
N GLN A 211 -11.12 -2.99 3.57
CA GLN A 211 -10.79 -3.69 4.81
C GLN A 211 -11.11 -2.81 6.02
N VAL A 212 -11.61 -3.42 7.07
CA VAL A 212 -11.75 -2.79 8.37
C VAL A 212 -10.87 -3.49 9.40
N LEU A 213 -10.37 -2.72 10.36
CA LEU A 213 -9.54 -3.19 11.45
C LEU A 213 -10.04 -2.54 12.74
N SER A 214 -10.38 -3.35 13.74
CA SER A 214 -10.74 -2.89 15.08
C SER A 214 -9.70 -3.37 16.07
N MET A 215 -9.19 -2.46 16.91
CA MET A 215 -8.19 -2.74 17.93
C MET A 215 -8.66 -2.29 19.31
N GLU A 216 -8.34 -3.08 20.31
CA GLU A 216 -8.44 -2.73 21.73
C GLU A 216 -7.01 -2.59 22.27
N MET A 217 -6.68 -1.41 22.78
CA MET A 217 -5.36 -1.11 23.32
C MET A 217 -5.27 -1.58 24.78
N ALA A 218 -4.06 -1.66 25.33
CA ALA A 218 -3.84 -2.15 26.71
C ALA A 218 -4.44 -1.23 27.78
N ASP A 219 -4.64 0.05 27.47
CA ASP A 219 -5.30 1.07 28.30
C ASP A 219 -6.80 1.25 27.99
N GLU A 220 -7.41 0.27 27.30
CA GLU A 220 -8.83 0.23 26.95
C GLU A 220 -9.26 1.24 25.86
N VAL A 221 -8.34 2.01 25.28
CA VAL A 221 -8.63 2.81 24.08
C VAL A 221 -9.05 1.89 22.94
N THR A 222 -10.10 2.25 22.23
CA THR A 222 -10.56 1.51 21.04
C THR A 222 -10.22 2.25 19.76
N ILE A 223 -9.78 1.52 18.74
CA ILE A 223 -9.42 2.10 17.44
C ILE A 223 -10.15 1.34 16.34
N ASN A 224 -10.76 2.08 15.42
CA ASN A 224 -11.27 1.56 14.17
C ASN A 224 -10.50 2.20 13.00
N LEU A 225 -9.98 1.37 12.12
CA LEU A 225 -9.37 1.77 10.87
C LEU A 225 -10.18 1.17 9.72
N SER A 226 -10.60 2.02 8.78
CA SER A 226 -11.23 1.61 7.53
C SER A 226 -10.30 1.95 6.38
N MET A 227 -9.90 0.95 5.62
CA MET A 227 -9.17 1.12 4.36
C MET A 227 -10.16 1.06 3.21
N ASP A 228 -10.17 2.11 2.40
CA ASP A 228 -11.03 2.25 1.23
C ASP A 228 -10.23 2.73 0.02
N ILE A 229 -10.46 2.08 -1.11
CA ILE A 229 -9.77 2.39 -2.36
C ILE A 229 -10.61 3.24 -3.32
N PHE A 230 -11.91 3.40 -3.04
CA PHE A 230 -12.86 4.12 -3.90
C PHE A 230 -12.90 5.62 -3.57
N THR A 231 -11.73 6.20 -3.37
CA THR A 231 -11.54 7.62 -3.05
C THR A 231 -10.73 8.30 -4.16
N ASN A 232 -10.92 9.62 -4.30
CA ASN A 232 -10.16 10.44 -5.25
C ASN A 232 -8.93 11.07 -4.59
#